data_d9bca42b67e39367a654dc2c861e6608
#
_entry.id   d9bca42b67e39367a654dc2c861e6608
#
_cell.length_a   1.000
_cell.length_b   1.000
_cell.length_c   1.000
_cell.angle_alpha   90.00
_cell.angle_beta   90.00
_cell.angle_gamma   90.00
#
_symmetry.space_group_name_H-M   'P 1'
#
loop_
_entity.id
_entity.type
_entity.pdbx_description
1 polymer ?
#
loop_
_entity_poly.entity_id
_entity_poly.type
_entity_poly.pdbx_seq_one_letter_code
_entity_poly.pdbx_strand_id
1 'polypeptide(L)'
;CRTYNIDGSEIKVINDIFDNLIEEMGMISQFEIPPLPKLAFDSDDVVAYDTVVCNKMADVIEKENRKMRDTTFIIAVFDSLFTCYYLDLNIANIEKQLPERSYIDALNAMKDSSIISYQLNLSQIKSNKRVTLRYYSEFPKGFKIWERENYNFLFSGTLKMSRIYFDKEKRVGLIYCSYACGRLCGEEVIICIRKISDKWSIEKTILLGVS
;
A
#
# COMPACT_ATOMS: atom_id res chain seq x y z
N CYS A 1 17.50 -21.59 12.46
CA CYS A 1 16.58 -21.00 11.47
C CYS A 1 16.89 -21.61 10.11
N ARG A 2 15.94 -22.32 9.51
CA ARG A 2 16.05 -22.71 8.10
C ARG A 2 15.66 -21.50 7.27
N THR A 3 16.62 -20.86 6.63
CA THR A 3 16.37 -19.86 5.57
C THR A 3 15.86 -20.61 4.35
N TYR A 4 14.57 -20.59 4.14
CA TYR A 4 13.99 -21.03 2.88
C TYR A 4 14.16 -19.93 1.85
N ASN A 5 14.84 -20.24 0.73
CA ASN A 5 14.94 -19.35 -0.40
C ASN A 5 13.54 -19.09 -0.96
N ILE A 6 13.26 -17.79 -1.24
CA ILE A 6 12.09 -17.34 -1.99
C ILE A 6 12.01 -18.15 -3.30
N ASP A 7 10.85 -18.74 -3.57
CA ASP A 7 10.51 -19.04 -4.96
C ASP A 7 10.52 -17.70 -5.72
N GLY A 8 11.45 -17.54 -6.67
CA GLY A 8 11.65 -16.29 -7.42
C GLY A 8 10.37 -15.76 -8.09
N SER A 9 9.30 -16.57 -8.08
CA SER A 9 7.98 -16.22 -8.58
C SER A 9 7.30 -15.11 -7.78
N GLU A 10 7.39 -15.09 -6.43
CA GLU A 10 6.71 -14.08 -5.60
C GLU A 10 7.38 -12.71 -5.70
N ILE A 11 8.72 -12.66 -5.77
CA ILE A 11 9.44 -11.40 -5.99
C ILE A 11 9.11 -10.80 -7.35
N LYS A 12 8.98 -11.64 -8.39
CA LYS A 12 8.52 -11.16 -9.69
C LYS A 12 7.14 -10.53 -9.60
N VAL A 13 6.20 -11.19 -8.92
CA VAL A 13 4.85 -10.67 -8.71
C VAL A 13 4.89 -9.33 -7.99
N ILE A 14 5.62 -9.26 -6.87
CA ILE A 14 5.75 -8.01 -6.10
C ILE A 14 6.29 -6.90 -7.00
N ASN A 15 7.35 -7.15 -7.78
CA ASN A 15 7.93 -6.16 -8.68
C ASN A 15 6.95 -5.69 -9.75
N ASP A 16 6.11 -6.60 -10.27
CA ASP A 16 5.14 -6.26 -11.31
C ASP A 16 4.02 -5.33 -10.79
N ILE A 17 3.63 -5.46 -9.50
CA ILE A 17 2.49 -4.74 -8.92
C ILE A 17 2.88 -3.61 -7.97
N PHE A 18 4.14 -3.52 -7.50
CA PHE A 18 4.53 -2.70 -6.36
C PHE A 18 4.23 -1.21 -6.55
N ASP A 19 4.51 -0.66 -7.73
CA ASP A 19 4.23 0.74 -8.01
C ASP A 19 2.73 1.06 -7.97
N ASN A 20 1.88 0.16 -8.48
CA ASN A 20 0.43 0.31 -8.41
C ASN A 20 -0.07 0.13 -6.96
N LEU A 21 0.52 -0.78 -6.21
CA LEU A 21 0.20 -0.98 -4.79
C LEU A 21 0.45 0.29 -3.97
N ILE A 22 1.60 0.94 -4.18
CA ILE A 22 1.94 2.21 -3.53
C ILE A 22 0.90 3.30 -3.84
N GLU A 23 0.43 3.36 -5.08
CA GLU A 23 -0.57 4.33 -5.51
C GLU A 23 -1.95 4.04 -4.94
N GLU A 24 -2.42 2.79 -5.04
CA GLU A 24 -3.75 2.39 -4.54
C GLU A 24 -3.89 2.56 -3.03
N MET A 25 -2.83 2.27 -2.27
CA MET A 25 -2.82 2.47 -0.81
C MET A 25 -2.45 3.91 -0.41
N GLY A 26 -2.39 4.86 -1.33
CA GLY A 26 -2.16 6.26 -1.04
C GLY A 26 -0.85 6.57 -0.31
N MET A 27 0.16 5.69 -0.39
CA MET A 27 1.38 5.81 0.42
C MET A 27 2.19 7.08 0.16
N ILE A 28 2.01 7.71 -0.99
CA ILE A 28 2.68 8.95 -1.38
C ILE A 28 1.70 10.12 -1.41
N SER A 29 0.51 9.92 -1.97
CA SER A 29 -0.50 10.96 -2.20
C SER A 29 -1.00 11.63 -0.91
N GLN A 30 -0.90 10.95 0.24
CA GLN A 30 -1.25 11.51 1.55
C GLN A 30 -0.47 12.78 1.92
N PHE A 31 0.66 13.05 1.25
CA PHE A 31 1.48 14.24 1.49
C PHE A 31 1.14 15.39 0.53
N GLU A 32 0.33 15.15 -0.49
CA GLU A 32 -0.11 16.19 -1.39
C GLU A 32 -1.19 17.06 -0.71
N ILE A 33 -0.99 18.37 -0.76
CA ILE A 33 -2.00 19.31 -0.28
C ILE A 33 -3.13 19.30 -1.31
N PRO A 34 -4.38 19.00 -0.90
CA PRO A 34 -5.49 18.99 -1.85
C PRO A 34 -5.68 20.39 -2.47
N PRO A 35 -6.13 20.47 -3.72
CA PRO A 35 -6.46 21.74 -4.34
C PRO A 35 -7.57 22.45 -3.54
N LEU A 36 -7.56 23.79 -3.57
CA LEU A 36 -8.63 24.55 -2.96
C LEU A 36 -9.99 24.09 -3.50
N PRO A 37 -11.00 23.91 -2.64
CA PRO A 37 -12.32 23.55 -3.10
C PRO A 37 -12.82 24.59 -4.10
N LYS A 38 -13.37 24.14 -5.23
CA LYS A 38 -14.09 25.03 -6.14
C LYS A 38 -15.32 25.50 -5.40
N LEU A 39 -15.35 26.80 -5.07
CA LEU A 39 -16.55 27.41 -4.49
C LEU A 39 -17.65 27.34 -5.54
N ALA A 40 -18.67 26.52 -5.31
CA ALA A 40 -19.90 26.58 -6.07
C ALA A 40 -20.66 27.81 -5.61
N PHE A 41 -20.68 28.84 -6.44
CA PHE A 41 -21.48 30.05 -6.23
C PHE A 41 -22.92 29.73 -6.64
N ASP A 42 -23.70 29.27 -5.71
CA ASP A 42 -25.13 28.99 -5.92
C ASP A 42 -25.97 29.67 -4.85
N SER A 43 -25.76 30.97 -4.60
CA SER A 43 -26.70 31.83 -3.91
C SER A 43 -26.21 33.31 -3.87
N ASP A 44 -27.14 34.22 -3.80
CA ASP A 44 -26.93 35.68 -3.81
C ASP A 44 -26.14 36.28 -2.61
N ASP A 45 -25.65 35.44 -1.72
CA ASP A 45 -24.76 35.82 -0.61
C ASP A 45 -23.30 35.63 -1.01
N VAL A 46 -22.85 36.46 -1.94
CA VAL A 46 -21.44 36.50 -2.38
C VAL A 46 -20.60 37.20 -1.30
N VAL A 47 -19.98 36.43 -0.43
CA VAL A 47 -18.73 36.87 0.17
C VAL A 47 -17.70 36.83 -0.96
N ALA A 48 -17.39 38.00 -1.52
CA ALA A 48 -16.38 38.14 -2.57
C ALA A 48 -15.03 37.71 -1.98
N TYR A 49 -14.68 36.45 -2.12
CA TYR A 49 -13.32 35.99 -1.88
C TYR A 49 -12.44 36.72 -2.88
N ASP A 50 -11.45 37.42 -2.37
CA ASP A 50 -10.47 38.13 -3.20
C ASP A 50 -9.80 37.09 -4.11
N THR A 51 -10.13 37.11 -5.39
CA THR A 51 -9.58 36.19 -6.40
C THR A 51 -8.06 36.22 -6.43
N VAL A 52 -7.45 37.34 -6.05
CA VAL A 52 -5.99 37.49 -5.93
C VAL A 52 -5.45 36.65 -4.77
N VAL A 53 -6.16 36.58 -3.64
CA VAL A 53 -5.78 35.76 -2.49
C VAL A 53 -5.92 34.29 -2.85
N CYS A 54 -7.02 33.90 -3.49
CA CYS A 54 -7.23 32.51 -3.93
C CYS A 54 -6.15 32.04 -4.93
N ASN A 55 -5.80 32.89 -5.89
CA ASN A 55 -4.75 32.58 -6.86
C ASN A 55 -3.38 32.42 -6.19
N LYS A 56 -3.03 33.32 -5.28
CA LYS A 56 -1.77 33.23 -4.49
C LYS A 56 -1.71 31.96 -3.65
N MET A 57 -2.83 31.57 -3.03
CA MET A 57 -2.90 30.30 -2.28
C MET A 57 -2.76 29.10 -3.21
N ALA A 58 -3.38 29.10 -4.38
CA ALA A 58 -3.23 28.04 -5.37
C ALA A 58 -1.77 27.90 -5.83
N ASP A 59 -1.07 29.02 -6.09
CA ASP A 59 0.34 29.01 -6.46
C ASP A 59 1.24 28.45 -5.35
N VAL A 60 0.95 28.79 -4.08
CA VAL A 60 1.68 28.24 -2.93
C VAL A 60 1.47 26.73 -2.81
N ILE A 61 0.21 26.27 -2.91
CA ILE A 61 -0.13 24.85 -2.86
C ILE A 61 0.59 24.09 -3.99
N GLU A 62 0.54 24.61 -5.22
CA GLU A 62 1.20 23.96 -6.36
C GLU A 62 2.71 23.90 -6.18
N LYS A 63 3.33 24.96 -5.64
CA LYS A 63 4.77 24.99 -5.36
C LYS A 63 5.17 23.95 -4.29
N GLU A 64 4.39 23.83 -3.22
CA GLU A 64 4.66 22.84 -2.18
C GLU A 64 4.42 21.41 -2.71
N ASN A 65 3.36 21.20 -3.48
CA ASN A 65 3.09 19.90 -4.12
C ASN A 65 4.21 19.51 -5.11
N ARG A 66 4.79 20.48 -5.84
CA ARG A 66 5.97 20.19 -6.68
C ARG A 66 7.16 19.73 -5.86
N LYS A 67 7.45 20.40 -4.74
CA LYS A 67 8.54 19.96 -3.84
C LYS A 67 8.28 18.55 -3.32
N MET A 68 7.03 18.22 -2.94
CA MET A 68 6.68 16.87 -2.48
C MET A 68 6.87 15.84 -3.58
N ARG A 69 6.47 16.15 -4.83
CA ARG A 69 6.69 15.26 -5.98
C ARG A 69 8.17 15.00 -6.25
N ASP A 70 9.05 15.94 -5.89
CA ASP A 70 10.49 15.81 -6.06
C ASP A 70 11.20 15.14 -4.88
N THR A 71 10.50 14.86 -3.79
CA THR A 71 11.07 14.28 -2.59
C THR A 71 10.98 12.75 -2.62
N THR A 72 12.02 12.09 -2.09
CA THR A 72 12.01 10.64 -1.89
C THR A 72 11.38 10.31 -0.54
N PHE A 73 10.40 9.41 -0.55
CA PHE A 73 9.72 8.92 0.65
C PHE A 73 10.34 7.63 1.15
N ILE A 74 10.39 7.46 2.45
CA ILE A 74 10.83 6.21 3.08
C ILE A 74 9.60 5.41 3.52
N ILE A 75 9.52 4.16 3.08
CA ILE A 75 8.51 3.18 3.52
C ILE A 75 9.23 2.11 4.35
N ALA A 76 8.79 1.91 5.59
CA ALA A 76 9.26 0.81 6.42
C ALA A 76 8.49 -0.46 6.07
N VAL A 77 9.15 -1.41 5.41
CA VAL A 77 8.56 -2.68 5.03
C VAL A 77 8.89 -3.73 6.08
N PHE A 78 7.89 -4.51 6.51
CA PHE A 78 8.12 -5.60 7.44
C PHE A 78 9.12 -6.60 6.85
N ASP A 79 10.02 -7.08 7.68
CA ASP A 79 11.20 -7.86 7.30
C ASP A 79 10.86 -9.21 6.64
N SER A 80 9.61 -9.65 6.76
CA SER A 80 9.16 -10.91 6.19
C SER A 80 7.78 -10.82 5.55
N LEU A 81 7.55 -11.60 4.51
CA LEU A 81 6.21 -11.96 4.06
C LEU A 81 5.63 -12.96 5.06
N PHE A 82 4.54 -12.58 5.70
CA PHE A 82 3.90 -13.41 6.72
C PHE A 82 2.79 -14.28 6.16
N THR A 83 2.28 -15.21 6.94
CA THR A 83 1.16 -16.07 6.55
C THR A 83 -0.14 -15.56 7.12
N CYS A 84 -1.22 -15.63 6.33
CA CYS A 84 -2.54 -15.17 6.76
C CYS A 84 -3.25 -16.15 7.70
N TYR A 85 -2.72 -17.34 7.91
CA TYR A 85 -3.33 -18.36 8.76
C TYR A 85 -3.74 -17.87 10.15
N TYR A 86 -2.97 -16.93 10.73
CA TYR A 86 -3.24 -16.39 12.07
C TYR A 86 -4.22 -15.20 12.08
N LEU A 87 -4.64 -14.73 10.92
CA LEU A 87 -5.56 -13.60 10.84
C LEU A 87 -7.00 -14.09 10.98
N ASP A 88 -7.77 -13.39 11.79
CA ASP A 88 -9.23 -13.62 11.90
C ASP A 88 -9.96 -12.92 10.74
N LEU A 89 -9.79 -13.46 9.53
CA LEU A 89 -10.36 -12.92 8.31
C LEU A 89 -11.81 -13.39 8.14
N ASN A 90 -12.72 -12.46 7.88
CA ASN A 90 -14.08 -12.81 7.48
C ASN A 90 -14.09 -13.34 6.04
N ILE A 91 -13.74 -14.61 5.89
CA ILE A 91 -13.59 -15.28 4.60
C ILE A 91 -14.88 -15.22 3.76
N ALA A 92 -16.05 -15.39 4.39
CA ALA A 92 -17.33 -15.34 3.68
C ALA A 92 -17.63 -13.95 3.09
N ASN A 93 -17.16 -12.88 3.74
CA ASN A 93 -17.26 -11.52 3.22
C ASN A 93 -16.28 -11.28 2.09
N ILE A 94 -15.04 -11.78 2.23
CA ILE A 94 -14.01 -11.68 1.17
C ILE A 94 -14.49 -12.43 -0.08
N GLU A 95 -14.98 -13.68 0.08
CA GLU A 95 -15.46 -14.51 -1.03
C GLU A 95 -16.54 -13.83 -1.87
N LYS A 96 -17.49 -13.13 -1.24
CA LYS A 96 -18.54 -12.37 -1.93
C LYS A 96 -18.02 -11.21 -2.76
N GLN A 97 -16.85 -10.72 -2.44
CA GLN A 97 -16.23 -9.56 -3.08
C GLN A 97 -15.18 -9.95 -4.13
N LEU A 98 -14.83 -11.24 -4.27
CA LEU A 98 -13.87 -11.70 -5.27
C LEU A 98 -14.34 -11.33 -6.70
N PRO A 99 -13.41 -11.01 -7.61
CA PRO A 99 -13.76 -10.72 -9.01
C PRO A 99 -14.45 -11.89 -9.70
N GLU A 100 -13.98 -13.09 -9.45
CA GLU A 100 -14.50 -14.33 -10.03
C GLU A 100 -14.14 -15.57 -9.20
N ARG A 101 -14.72 -16.73 -9.57
CA ARG A 101 -14.53 -18.01 -8.84
C ARG A 101 -13.11 -18.55 -8.87
N SER A 102 -12.30 -18.19 -9.85
CA SER A 102 -10.90 -18.66 -9.93
C SER A 102 -10.06 -18.26 -8.70
N TYR A 103 -10.45 -17.21 -7.97
CA TYR A 103 -9.79 -16.79 -6.73
C TYR A 103 -10.09 -17.66 -5.50
N ILE A 104 -11.08 -18.56 -5.57
CA ILE A 104 -11.48 -19.37 -4.40
C ILE A 104 -10.33 -20.31 -3.96
N ASP A 105 -9.58 -20.88 -4.89
CA ASP A 105 -8.43 -21.74 -4.56
C ASP A 105 -7.36 -20.94 -3.80
N ALA A 106 -7.07 -19.72 -4.26
CA ALA A 106 -6.14 -18.82 -3.59
C ALA A 106 -6.66 -18.39 -2.18
N LEU A 107 -7.97 -18.12 -2.05
CA LEU A 107 -8.59 -17.79 -0.76
C LEU A 107 -8.52 -18.97 0.22
N ASN A 108 -8.70 -20.19 -0.25
CA ASN A 108 -8.56 -21.38 0.57
C ASN A 108 -7.11 -21.60 1.01
N ALA A 109 -6.13 -21.31 0.13
CA ALA A 109 -4.72 -21.40 0.46
C ALA A 109 -4.30 -20.42 1.57
N MET A 110 -5.00 -19.28 1.75
CA MET A 110 -4.74 -18.34 2.86
C MET A 110 -4.94 -18.97 4.25
N LYS A 111 -5.72 -20.05 4.35
CA LYS A 111 -5.97 -20.79 5.59
C LYS A 111 -4.98 -21.93 5.82
N ASP A 112 -4.09 -22.19 4.88
CA ASP A 112 -3.16 -23.30 4.97
C ASP A 112 -2.04 -22.99 5.97
N SER A 113 -2.05 -23.72 7.09
CA SER A 113 -1.04 -23.60 8.15
C SER A 113 0.34 -24.17 7.76
N SER A 114 0.43 -24.93 6.68
CA SER A 114 1.70 -25.45 6.17
C SER A 114 2.55 -24.40 5.46
N ILE A 115 1.92 -23.31 5.01
CA ILE A 115 2.62 -22.20 4.40
C ILE A 115 3.40 -21.44 5.48
N ILE A 116 4.68 -21.23 5.27
CA ILE A 116 5.56 -20.58 6.23
C ILE A 116 5.95 -19.17 5.77
N SER A 117 6.13 -18.27 6.75
CA SER A 117 6.70 -16.95 6.51
C SER A 117 8.17 -17.07 6.09
N TYR A 118 8.64 -16.14 5.26
CA TYR A 118 10.06 -16.05 4.96
C TYR A 118 10.55 -14.59 4.94
N GLN A 119 11.85 -14.43 5.12
CA GLN A 119 12.47 -13.12 5.16
C GLN A 119 12.49 -12.48 3.77
N LEU A 120 12.03 -11.24 3.67
CA LEU A 120 11.98 -10.47 2.43
C LEU A 120 13.35 -9.85 2.16
N ASN A 121 13.82 -9.90 0.92
CA ASN A 121 15.00 -9.17 0.50
C ASN A 121 14.59 -7.89 -0.25
N LEU A 122 14.62 -6.75 0.45
CA LEU A 122 14.21 -5.46 -0.12
C LEU A 122 15.06 -5.02 -1.31
N SER A 123 16.32 -5.48 -1.44
CA SER A 123 17.15 -5.14 -2.59
C SER A 123 16.66 -5.71 -3.91
N GLN A 124 15.77 -6.70 -3.86
CA GLN A 124 15.14 -7.33 -5.01
C GLN A 124 13.84 -6.63 -5.43
N ILE A 125 13.27 -5.75 -4.59
CA ILE A 125 12.07 -4.99 -4.91
C ILE A 125 12.50 -3.72 -5.65
N LYS A 126 11.95 -3.54 -6.84
CA LYS A 126 12.20 -2.38 -7.70
C LYS A 126 10.96 -1.50 -7.74
N SER A 127 11.17 -0.21 -7.70
CA SER A 127 10.13 0.79 -7.89
C SER A 127 10.62 1.88 -8.83
N ASN A 128 9.73 2.35 -9.70
CA ASN A 128 9.94 3.54 -10.52
C ASN A 128 9.46 4.82 -9.81
N LYS A 129 8.86 4.67 -8.62
CA LYS A 129 8.43 5.78 -7.78
C LYS A 129 9.60 6.30 -6.94
N ARG A 130 9.46 7.51 -6.44
CA ARG A 130 10.45 8.13 -5.55
C ARG A 130 10.30 7.62 -4.13
N VAL A 131 10.52 6.32 -3.96
CA VAL A 131 10.47 5.64 -2.67
C VAL A 131 11.77 4.90 -2.41
N THR A 132 12.17 4.89 -1.16
CA THR A 132 13.24 4.04 -0.65
C THR A 132 12.63 3.10 0.39
N LEU A 133 12.87 1.82 0.23
CA LEU A 133 12.39 0.79 1.15
C LEU A 133 13.46 0.54 2.21
N ARG A 134 13.04 0.49 3.46
CA ARG A 134 13.88 0.11 4.59
C ARG A 134 13.18 -0.95 5.42
N TYR A 135 13.94 -1.81 6.08
CA TYR A 135 13.35 -2.82 6.95
C TYR A 135 12.69 -2.18 8.16
N TYR A 136 11.50 -2.67 8.53
CA TYR A 136 10.80 -2.20 9.72
C TYR A 136 11.65 -2.34 10.99
N SER A 137 12.48 -3.37 11.08
CA SER A 137 13.41 -3.60 12.19
C SER A 137 14.47 -2.51 12.36
N GLU A 138 14.73 -1.66 11.34
CA GLU A 138 15.63 -0.52 11.42
C GLU A 138 15.03 0.70 12.12
N PHE A 139 13.73 0.67 12.39
CA PHE A 139 13.00 1.78 12.98
C PHE A 139 12.76 1.58 14.49
N PRO A 140 12.50 2.67 15.24
CA PRO A 140 12.09 2.58 16.63
C PRO A 140 10.83 1.74 16.81
N LYS A 141 10.78 0.93 17.87
CA LYS A 141 9.65 0.02 18.12
C LYS A 141 8.43 0.76 18.69
N GLY A 142 7.26 0.20 18.42
CA GLY A 142 5.99 0.66 18.95
C GLY A 142 5.63 2.06 18.46
N PHE A 143 5.04 2.88 19.31
CA PHE A 143 4.58 4.21 18.92
C PHE A 143 5.69 5.20 18.56
N LYS A 144 6.94 4.92 18.95
CA LYS A 144 8.08 5.79 18.67
C LYS A 144 8.38 5.90 17.17
N ILE A 145 7.97 4.94 16.34
CA ILE A 145 8.10 5.02 14.89
C ILE A 145 7.35 6.22 14.30
N TRP A 146 6.33 6.73 15.00
CA TRP A 146 5.50 7.85 14.55
C TRP A 146 6.00 9.22 15.01
N GLU A 147 7.12 9.28 15.74
CA GLU A 147 7.78 10.52 16.12
C GLU A 147 8.62 11.04 14.95
N ARG A 148 7.93 11.58 13.94
CA ARG A 148 8.51 11.97 12.64
C ARG A 148 9.55 13.07 12.75
N GLU A 149 9.50 13.88 13.79
CA GLU A 149 10.49 14.90 14.13
C GLU A 149 11.89 14.35 14.37
N ASN A 150 12.01 13.06 14.69
CA ASN A 150 13.29 12.38 14.89
C ASN A 150 13.93 11.88 13.58
N TYR A 151 13.26 12.08 12.44
CA TYR A 151 13.75 11.65 11.12
C TYR A 151 14.25 12.84 10.30
N ASN A 152 15.34 12.63 9.58
CA ASN A 152 15.86 13.57 8.59
C ASN A 152 15.36 13.27 7.16
N PHE A 153 14.25 12.52 7.05
CA PHE A 153 13.63 12.10 5.80
C PHE A 153 12.09 12.10 5.93
N LEU A 154 11.40 12.08 4.80
CA LEU A 154 9.95 11.93 4.80
C LEU A 154 9.56 10.46 4.99
N PHE A 155 9.02 10.16 6.16
CA PHE A 155 8.52 8.84 6.50
C PHE A 155 7.07 8.70 6.06
N SER A 156 6.83 7.86 5.05
CA SER A 156 5.49 7.56 4.53
C SER A 156 4.69 6.73 5.54
N GLY A 157 5.25 5.64 6.00
CA GLY A 157 4.56 4.73 6.90
C GLY A 157 5.16 3.33 6.89
N THR A 158 4.38 2.38 7.41
CA THR A 158 4.78 0.97 7.48
C THR A 158 3.94 0.13 6.53
N LEU A 159 4.57 -0.74 5.77
CA LEU A 159 3.92 -1.70 4.88
C LEU A 159 4.20 -3.13 5.34
N LYS A 160 3.13 -3.89 5.57
CA LYS A 160 3.17 -5.32 5.89
C LYS A 160 2.48 -6.09 4.78
N MET A 161 3.14 -7.11 4.25
CA MET A 161 2.62 -7.95 3.16
C MET A 161 2.62 -9.41 3.56
N SER A 162 1.59 -10.13 3.18
CA SER A 162 1.57 -11.60 3.31
C SER A 162 2.36 -12.28 2.19
N ARG A 163 2.50 -13.59 2.32
CA ARG A 163 2.79 -14.48 1.20
C ARG A 163 1.73 -14.30 0.12
N ILE A 164 2.08 -14.65 -1.11
CA ILE A 164 1.14 -14.64 -2.23
C ILE A 164 0.50 -16.03 -2.32
N TYR A 165 -0.82 -16.04 -2.29
CA TYR A 165 -1.62 -17.25 -2.38
C TYR A 165 -2.16 -17.38 -3.80
N PHE A 166 -1.69 -18.34 -4.53
CA PHE A 166 -2.06 -18.57 -5.93
C PHE A 166 -3.17 -19.61 -6.08
N ASP A 167 -3.91 -19.50 -7.17
CA ASP A 167 -4.66 -20.66 -7.68
C ASP A 167 -3.71 -21.76 -8.17
N LYS A 168 -4.24 -22.95 -8.44
CA LYS A 168 -3.44 -24.13 -8.86
C LYS A 168 -2.62 -23.88 -10.12
N GLU A 169 -3.12 -23.04 -11.02
CA GLU A 169 -2.50 -22.76 -12.31
C GLU A 169 -1.62 -21.50 -12.30
N LYS A 170 -1.53 -20.83 -11.15
CA LYS A 170 -0.81 -19.55 -10.96
C LYS A 170 -1.21 -18.49 -11.98
N ARG A 171 -2.52 -18.36 -12.24
CA ARG A 171 -3.11 -17.32 -13.10
C ARG A 171 -3.67 -16.16 -12.32
N VAL A 172 -4.14 -16.45 -11.11
CA VAL A 172 -4.64 -15.45 -10.17
C VAL A 172 -4.01 -15.66 -8.81
N GLY A 173 -4.02 -14.63 -7.97
CA GLY A 173 -3.50 -14.73 -6.61
C GLY A 173 -4.10 -13.69 -5.70
N LEU A 174 -3.92 -13.90 -4.39
CA LEU A 174 -4.33 -13.01 -3.32
C LEU A 174 -3.12 -12.64 -2.47
N ILE A 175 -3.06 -11.37 -2.07
CA ILE A 175 -2.08 -10.85 -1.12
C ILE A 175 -2.84 -10.04 -0.08
N TYR A 176 -2.60 -10.30 1.20
CA TYR A 176 -3.02 -9.38 2.23
C TYR A 176 -1.95 -8.30 2.39
N CYS A 177 -2.39 -7.04 2.42
CA CYS A 177 -1.53 -5.91 2.73
C CYS A 177 -2.13 -5.09 3.87
N SER A 178 -1.26 -4.60 4.75
CA SER A 178 -1.62 -3.60 5.76
C SER A 178 -0.64 -2.45 5.66
N TYR A 179 -1.16 -1.25 5.53
CA TYR A 179 -0.41 -0.02 5.52
C TYR A 179 -0.84 0.85 6.69
N ALA A 180 0.12 1.38 7.44
CA ALA A 180 -0.14 2.36 8.47
C ALA A 180 0.67 3.63 8.20
N CYS A 181 0.00 4.77 8.22
CA CYS A 181 0.56 6.11 8.01
C CYS A 181 0.62 6.93 9.29
N GLY A 182 0.18 6.39 10.42
CA GLY A 182 0.15 7.06 11.72
C GLY A 182 -0.47 6.18 12.80
N ARG A 183 -0.68 6.77 13.98
CA ARG A 183 -1.27 6.05 15.13
C ARG A 183 -2.75 5.69 14.92
N LEU A 184 -3.46 6.51 14.15
CA LEU A 184 -4.90 6.38 13.83
C LEU A 184 -5.10 6.53 12.32
N CYS A 185 -4.17 6.04 11.55
CA CYS A 185 -4.18 6.13 10.10
C CYS A 185 -3.61 4.84 9.54
N GLY A 186 -4.48 4.03 8.98
CA GLY A 186 -4.07 2.77 8.36
C GLY A 186 -5.23 2.08 7.69
N GLU A 187 -4.91 1.15 6.83
CA GLU A 187 -5.86 0.29 6.13
C GLU A 187 -5.33 -1.13 5.98
N GLU A 188 -6.25 -2.05 5.94
CA GLU A 188 -6.00 -3.46 5.67
C GLU A 188 -6.80 -3.88 4.46
N VAL A 189 -6.14 -4.53 3.51
CA VAL A 189 -6.74 -4.90 2.22
C VAL A 189 -6.34 -6.30 1.79
N ILE A 190 -7.20 -6.93 0.98
CA ILE A 190 -6.83 -8.05 0.12
C ILE A 190 -6.68 -7.51 -1.30
N ILE A 191 -5.51 -7.72 -1.86
CA ILE A 191 -5.20 -7.40 -3.25
C ILE A 191 -5.43 -8.64 -4.10
N CYS A 192 -6.38 -8.57 -5.02
CA CYS A 192 -6.62 -9.58 -6.04
C CYS A 192 -5.71 -9.27 -7.23
N ILE A 193 -4.84 -10.21 -7.57
CA ILE A 193 -3.91 -10.05 -8.69
C ILE A 193 -4.19 -11.08 -9.78
N ARG A 194 -3.99 -10.67 -11.02
CA ARG A 194 -4.13 -11.51 -12.20
C ARG A 194 -2.89 -11.46 -13.07
N LYS A 195 -2.53 -12.61 -13.62
CA LYS A 195 -1.47 -12.71 -14.63
C LYS A 195 -2.06 -12.49 -16.01
N ILE A 196 -1.60 -11.44 -16.70
CA ILE A 196 -1.97 -11.11 -18.09
C ILE A 196 -0.70 -11.25 -18.93
N SER A 197 -0.68 -12.22 -19.83
CA SER A 197 0.54 -12.65 -20.52
C SER A 197 1.62 -13.07 -19.51
N ASP A 198 2.73 -12.33 -19.42
CA ASP A 198 3.80 -12.63 -18.45
C ASP A 198 3.92 -11.62 -17.29
N LYS A 199 3.00 -10.66 -17.21
CA LYS A 199 2.95 -9.63 -16.18
C LYS A 199 1.80 -9.86 -15.20
N TRP A 200 2.05 -9.54 -13.92
CA TRP A 200 1.01 -9.48 -12.92
C TRP A 200 0.47 -8.05 -12.81
N SER A 201 -0.82 -7.95 -12.58
CA SER A 201 -1.52 -6.67 -12.36
C SER A 201 -2.52 -6.81 -11.22
N ILE A 202 -2.78 -5.71 -10.54
CA ILE A 202 -3.87 -5.61 -9.57
C ILE A 202 -5.18 -5.57 -10.37
N GLU A 203 -6.11 -6.46 -10.05
CA GLU A 203 -7.44 -6.51 -10.67
C GLU A 203 -8.48 -5.86 -9.76
N LYS A 204 -8.34 -6.06 -8.46
CA LYS A 204 -9.26 -5.51 -7.46
C LYS A 204 -8.60 -5.42 -6.09
N THR A 205 -8.95 -4.38 -5.35
CA THR A 205 -8.63 -4.22 -3.93
C THR A 205 -9.90 -4.38 -3.11
N ILE A 206 -9.86 -5.24 -2.08
CA ILE A 206 -10.95 -5.49 -1.14
C ILE A 206 -10.53 -4.91 0.20
N LEU A 207 -11.22 -3.85 0.63
CA LEU A 207 -10.98 -3.22 1.92
C LEU A 207 -11.51 -4.11 3.05
N LEU A 208 -10.67 -4.39 4.03
CA LEU A 208 -11.03 -5.17 5.22
C LEU A 208 -11.29 -4.29 6.44
N GLY A 209 -10.53 -3.21 6.58
CA GLY A 209 -10.66 -2.29 7.70
C GLY A 209 -9.81 -1.03 7.51
N VAL A 210 -10.18 0.00 8.27
CA VAL A 210 -9.45 1.26 8.40
C VAL A 210 -9.27 1.59 9.88
N SER A 211 -8.18 2.24 10.23
CA SER A 211 -7.85 2.65 11.61
C SER A 211 -7.47 4.12 11.68
#